data_33891757acff4bd190a0ca3707094be1
#
_entry.id   33891757acff4bd190a0ca3707094be1
#
_cell.length_a   1.000
_cell.length_b   1.000
_cell.length_c   1.000
_cell.angle_alpha   90.00
_cell.angle_beta   90.00
_cell.angle_gamma   90.00
#
_symmetry.space_group_name_H-M   'P 1'
#
loop_
_entity.id
_entity.type
_entity.pdbx_description
1 polymer ?
#
loop_
_entity_poly.entity_id
_entity_poly.type
_entity_poly.pdbx_seq_one_letter_code
_entity_poly.pdbx_strand_id
1 'polypeptide(L)'
;MERALSLACVFLFVLFSVGGCQSTSYTEETQSIDETKSVLSEGFVTVILEIRAKKGTGDDLVSTFKRFLPRTRESNGIISIELIQNQDDPDALLFIERWETRNHSEQYLAEKTEDGTLEALAELIEGDLIIRYFDQTGA
;
A
#
# COMPACT_ATOMS: atom_id res chain seq x y z
N MET A 1 52.92 -8.18 0.57
CA MET A 1 53.48 -7.76 -0.73
C MET A 1 52.39 -6.88 -1.33
N GLU A 2 52.44 -5.55 -1.07
CA GLU A 2 53.09 -4.49 -1.84
C GLU A 2 52.67 -4.55 -3.33
N ARG A 3 52.12 -3.54 -3.91
CA ARG A 3 52.40 -2.10 -4.09
C ARG A 3 51.18 -1.49 -4.78
N ALA A 4 50.61 -0.43 -4.45
CA ALA A 4 51.03 0.98 -4.36
C ALA A 4 51.29 1.67 -5.72
N LEU A 5 50.79 2.89 -5.77
CA LEU A 5 51.16 4.06 -6.57
C LEU A 5 50.56 4.12 -8.00
N SER A 6 50.21 5.24 -8.54
CA SER A 6 50.47 6.64 -8.19
C SER A 6 49.93 7.57 -9.26
N LEU A 7 49.58 8.76 -8.88
CA LEU A 7 49.81 10.08 -9.49
C LEU A 7 49.11 10.37 -10.83
N ALA A 8 48.37 11.35 -10.94
CA ALA A 8 48.51 12.79 -10.72
C ALA A 8 48.50 13.57 -12.06
N CYS A 9 47.97 14.76 -11.92
CA CYS A 9 48.25 15.95 -12.75
C CYS A 9 47.48 16.03 -14.09
N VAL A 10 46.93 17.12 -14.54
CA VAL A 10 47.39 18.50 -14.42
C VAL A 10 46.27 19.45 -14.80
N PHE A 11 46.19 20.55 -14.11
CA PHE A 11 45.65 21.85 -14.44
C PHE A 11 45.61 22.21 -15.91
N LEU A 12 44.50 22.78 -16.37
CA LEU A 12 44.62 23.96 -17.23
C LEU A 12 43.45 24.92 -17.02
N PHE A 13 43.77 26.03 -16.41
CA PHE A 13 43.02 27.29 -16.38
C PHE A 13 43.00 27.86 -17.81
N VAL A 14 41.84 28.20 -18.33
CA VAL A 14 41.72 29.29 -19.31
C VAL A 14 40.55 30.17 -18.90
N LEU A 15 40.91 31.33 -18.41
CA LEU A 15 40.09 32.52 -18.32
C LEU A 15 39.75 32.99 -19.72
N PHE A 16 38.44 33.17 -20.01
CA PHE A 16 38.03 34.12 -21.03
C PHE A 16 36.86 34.95 -20.49
N SER A 17 37.18 36.14 -20.12
CA SER A 17 36.29 37.27 -19.88
C SER A 17 35.86 37.82 -21.23
N VAL A 18 34.55 38.02 -21.48
CA VAL A 18 34.02 39.21 -22.14
C VAL A 18 32.50 39.19 -22.05
N GLY A 19 31.96 40.29 -21.65
CA GLY A 19 30.62 40.64 -21.41
C GLY A 19 29.64 40.59 -22.58
N GLY A 20 28.40 40.51 -22.22
CA GLY A 20 27.25 40.59 -23.09
C GLY A 20 25.98 40.61 -22.28
N CYS A 21 25.53 41.81 -22.00
CA CYS A 21 24.19 42.09 -21.45
C CYS A 21 23.16 41.67 -22.49
N GLN A 22 22.29 40.71 -22.22
CA GLN A 22 21.02 40.55 -22.95
C GLN A 22 19.94 39.99 -22.06
N SER A 23 18.98 40.84 -21.87
CA SER A 23 17.52 40.66 -21.72
C SER A 23 17.01 39.33 -21.17
N THR A 24 16.61 39.35 -19.98
CA THR A 24 15.63 38.45 -19.33
C THR A 24 14.36 38.36 -20.15
N SER A 25 14.14 37.26 -20.81
CA SER A 25 12.80 36.79 -21.09
C SER A 25 12.45 35.79 -20.01
N TYR A 26 11.62 36.22 -19.11
CA TYR A 26 10.93 35.32 -18.18
C TYR A 26 9.97 34.47 -18.99
N THR A 27 10.37 33.26 -19.31
CA THR A 27 9.43 32.23 -19.64
C THR A 27 8.95 31.70 -18.30
N GLU A 28 7.79 32.15 -17.87
CA GLU A 28 7.03 31.51 -16.81
C GLU A 28 6.82 30.06 -17.22
N GLU A 29 7.60 29.22 -16.62
CA GLU A 29 7.43 27.77 -16.68
C GLU A 29 6.21 27.42 -15.84
N THR A 30 5.06 27.41 -16.50
CA THR A 30 3.81 26.83 -15.99
C THR A 30 3.96 25.31 -15.99
N GLN A 31 4.82 24.79 -15.13
CA GLN A 31 5.14 23.36 -15.10
C GLN A 31 5.18 22.80 -13.68
N SER A 32 4.25 23.21 -12.82
CA SER A 32 4.21 22.65 -11.48
C SER A 32 2.83 22.28 -10.93
N ILE A 33 1.78 22.30 -11.77
CA ILE A 33 0.43 21.96 -11.29
C ILE A 33 0.06 20.51 -11.61
N ASP A 34 0.70 19.90 -12.61
CA ASP A 34 0.37 18.55 -13.05
C ASP A 34 1.15 17.47 -12.29
N GLU A 35 2.37 17.78 -11.85
CA GLU A 35 3.17 16.86 -11.03
C GLU A 35 2.63 16.73 -9.59
N THR A 36 2.08 17.81 -9.02
CA THR A 36 1.47 17.77 -7.69
C THR A 36 0.15 17.01 -7.69
N LYS A 37 -0.58 17.00 -8.82
CA LYS A 37 -1.80 16.22 -8.97
C LYS A 37 -1.52 14.73 -9.16
N SER A 38 -0.40 14.39 -9.77
CA SER A 38 0.08 13.00 -9.91
C SER A 38 0.49 12.40 -8.56
N VAL A 39 1.12 13.18 -7.68
CA VAL A 39 1.53 12.71 -6.34
C VAL A 39 0.34 12.58 -5.39
N LEU A 40 -0.77 13.32 -5.63
CA LEU A 40 -1.99 13.21 -4.83
C LEU A 40 -2.97 12.12 -5.33
N SER A 41 -2.64 11.44 -6.43
CA SER A 41 -3.44 10.34 -6.98
C SER A 41 -2.81 8.95 -6.78
N GLU A 42 -1.79 8.82 -5.94
CA GLU A 42 -1.42 7.51 -5.40
C GLU A 42 -2.49 7.10 -4.36
N GLY A 43 -3.68 6.85 -4.89
CA GLY A 43 -4.81 6.39 -4.12
C GLY A 43 -4.53 4.98 -3.61
N PHE A 44 -4.78 4.77 -2.33
CA PHE A 44 -4.85 3.45 -1.74
C PHE A 44 -5.91 2.58 -2.44
N VAL A 45 -5.69 1.28 -2.46
CA VAL A 45 -6.73 0.32 -2.86
C VAL A 45 -7.59 -0.04 -1.64
N THR A 46 -8.90 -0.06 -1.83
CA THR A 46 -9.84 -0.59 -0.83
C THR A 46 -10.13 -2.05 -1.16
N VAL A 47 -9.97 -2.91 -0.18
CA VAL A 47 -10.26 -4.33 -0.30
C VAL A 47 -11.42 -4.66 0.62
N ILE A 48 -12.45 -5.32 0.06
CA ILE A 48 -13.59 -5.83 0.80
C ILE A 48 -13.48 -7.35 0.84
N LEU A 49 -13.42 -7.90 2.05
CA LEU A 49 -13.52 -9.34 2.27
C LEU A 49 -14.89 -9.63 2.88
N GLU A 50 -15.68 -10.44 2.19
CA GLU A 50 -16.96 -10.93 2.68
C GLU A 50 -16.76 -12.33 3.27
N ILE A 51 -17.20 -12.50 4.51
CA ILE A 51 -17.05 -13.74 5.26
C ILE A 51 -18.40 -14.12 5.85
N ARG A 52 -18.75 -15.39 5.71
CA ARG A 52 -19.89 -15.95 6.41
C ARG A 52 -19.41 -16.95 7.45
N ALA A 53 -19.67 -16.65 8.73
CA ALA A 53 -19.43 -17.61 9.81
C ALA A 53 -20.34 -18.82 9.68
N LYS A 54 -19.96 -19.95 10.23
CA LYS A 54 -20.87 -21.08 10.41
C LYS A 54 -22.07 -20.63 11.26
N LYS A 55 -23.21 -21.20 11.01
CA LYS A 55 -24.47 -20.79 11.62
C LYS A 55 -24.35 -20.63 13.16
N GLY A 56 -24.65 -19.43 13.63
CA GLY A 56 -24.65 -19.08 15.06
C GLY A 56 -23.26 -18.88 15.67
N THR A 57 -22.20 -18.79 14.87
CA THR A 57 -20.82 -18.61 15.36
C THR A 57 -20.21 -17.25 15.02
N GLY A 58 -21.01 -16.29 14.52
CA GLY A 58 -20.52 -14.98 14.09
C GLY A 58 -19.77 -14.24 15.21
N ASP A 59 -20.30 -14.21 16.44
CA ASP A 59 -19.67 -13.54 17.58
C ASP A 59 -18.34 -14.22 18.00
N ASP A 60 -18.26 -15.54 17.90
CA ASP A 60 -17.03 -16.29 18.18
C ASP A 60 -15.97 -15.96 17.13
N LEU A 61 -16.37 -15.86 15.86
CA LEU A 61 -15.49 -15.48 14.77
C LEU A 61 -15.00 -14.04 14.92
N VAL A 62 -15.86 -13.09 15.28
CA VAL A 62 -15.50 -11.71 15.63
C VAL A 62 -14.47 -11.69 16.77
N SER A 63 -14.71 -12.46 17.82
CA SER A 63 -13.79 -12.56 18.96
C SER A 63 -12.44 -13.15 18.57
N THR A 64 -12.43 -14.08 17.64
CA THR A 64 -11.21 -14.66 17.06
C THR A 64 -10.44 -13.61 16.27
N PHE A 65 -11.10 -12.88 15.35
CA PHE A 65 -10.44 -11.83 14.58
C PHE A 65 -9.89 -10.70 15.44
N LYS A 66 -10.59 -10.27 16.48
CA LYS A 66 -10.08 -9.25 17.41
C LYS A 66 -8.70 -9.58 18.00
N ARG A 67 -8.37 -10.85 18.15
CA ARG A 67 -7.03 -11.29 18.62
C ARG A 67 -5.94 -11.17 17.54
N PHE A 68 -6.31 -11.30 16.28
CA PHE A 68 -5.36 -11.26 15.15
C PHE A 68 -5.20 -9.86 14.55
N LEU A 69 -6.23 -9.01 14.59
CA LEU A 69 -6.23 -7.68 14.02
C LEU A 69 -5.06 -6.77 14.43
N PRO A 70 -4.59 -6.75 15.70
CA PRO A 70 -3.41 -5.96 16.05
C PRO A 70 -2.19 -6.31 15.21
N ARG A 71 -1.93 -7.60 15.00
CA ARG A 71 -0.81 -8.08 14.18
C ARG A 71 -1.01 -7.74 12.70
N THR A 72 -2.23 -7.88 12.19
CA THR A 72 -2.55 -7.50 10.80
C THR A 72 -2.28 -6.03 10.54
N ARG A 73 -2.55 -5.14 11.51
CA ARG A 73 -2.29 -3.70 11.41
C ARG A 73 -0.80 -3.34 11.35
N GLU A 74 0.07 -4.26 11.66
CA GLU A 74 1.53 -4.10 11.56
C GLU A 74 2.10 -4.64 10.23
N SER A 75 1.24 -5.17 9.36
CA SER A 75 1.66 -5.73 8.07
C SER A 75 2.10 -4.61 7.11
N ASN A 76 3.04 -4.94 6.24
CA ASN A 76 3.58 -3.99 5.28
C ASN A 76 2.51 -3.49 4.30
N GLY A 77 2.39 -2.18 4.14
CA GLY A 77 1.46 -1.54 3.21
C GLY A 77 0.00 -1.47 3.67
N ILE A 78 -0.34 -1.98 4.87
CA ILE A 78 -1.68 -1.78 5.42
C ILE A 78 -1.86 -0.34 5.94
N ILE A 79 -2.90 0.34 5.52
CA ILE A 79 -3.27 1.68 5.98
C ILE A 79 -4.31 1.58 7.08
N SER A 80 -5.35 0.78 6.86
CA SER A 80 -6.38 0.53 7.85
C SER A 80 -7.09 -0.79 7.60
N ILE A 81 -7.64 -1.36 8.67
CA ILE A 81 -8.50 -2.54 8.62
C ILE A 81 -9.61 -2.40 9.65
N GLU A 82 -10.83 -2.61 9.20
CA GLU A 82 -12.05 -2.60 10.02
C GLU A 82 -12.79 -3.92 9.80
N LEU A 83 -13.28 -4.48 10.90
CA LEU A 83 -14.20 -5.62 10.88
C LEU A 83 -15.58 -5.12 11.27
N ILE A 84 -16.54 -5.34 10.42
CA ILE A 84 -17.93 -5.01 10.67
C ILE A 84 -18.80 -6.26 10.58
N GLN A 85 -19.88 -6.29 11.36
CA GLN A 85 -20.84 -7.38 11.46
C GLN A 85 -22.20 -6.89 11.02
N ASN A 86 -22.92 -7.69 10.27
CA ASN A 86 -24.28 -7.34 9.85
C ASN A 86 -25.21 -7.33 11.06
N GLN A 87 -26.07 -6.29 11.15
CA GLN A 87 -26.99 -6.12 12.29
C GLN A 87 -28.16 -7.11 12.26
N ASP A 88 -28.60 -7.52 11.08
CA ASP A 88 -29.73 -8.42 10.90
C ASP A 88 -29.30 -9.89 10.79
N ASP A 89 -28.07 -10.15 10.43
CA ASP A 89 -27.48 -11.47 10.28
C ASP A 89 -26.06 -11.48 10.90
N PRO A 90 -25.91 -11.77 12.17
CA PRO A 90 -24.63 -11.75 12.87
C PRO A 90 -23.57 -12.70 12.30
N ASP A 91 -23.96 -13.70 11.51
CA ASP A 91 -23.02 -14.62 10.85
C ASP A 91 -22.39 -14.02 9.59
N ALA A 92 -22.91 -12.88 9.07
CA ALA A 92 -22.34 -12.16 7.94
C ALA A 92 -21.39 -11.06 8.41
N LEU A 93 -20.13 -11.15 7.99
CA LEU A 93 -19.04 -10.26 8.37
C LEU A 93 -18.38 -9.65 7.16
N LEU A 94 -17.89 -8.42 7.31
CA LEU A 94 -17.08 -7.75 6.29
C LEU A 94 -15.79 -7.24 6.92
N PHE A 95 -14.66 -7.44 6.24
CA PHE A 95 -13.48 -6.61 6.40
C PHE A 95 -13.48 -5.50 5.37
N ILE A 96 -13.18 -4.30 5.82
CA ILE A 96 -12.88 -3.14 4.96
C ILE A 96 -11.43 -2.79 5.21
N GLU A 97 -10.61 -3.05 4.22
CA GLU A 97 -9.17 -2.83 4.31
C GLU A 97 -8.75 -1.73 3.33
N ARG A 98 -7.77 -0.94 3.73
CA ARG A 98 -7.08 -0.01 2.85
C ARG A 98 -5.62 -0.35 2.82
N TRP A 99 -5.09 -0.51 1.62
CA TRP A 99 -3.71 -0.87 1.36
C TRP A 99 -3.05 0.16 0.46
N GLU A 100 -1.78 0.44 0.66
CA GLU A 100 -1.02 1.34 -0.21
C GLU A 100 -1.09 0.91 -1.68
N THR A 101 -1.04 -0.40 -1.93
CA THR A 101 -1.19 -0.97 -3.27
C THR A 101 -1.91 -2.32 -3.21
N ARG A 102 -2.49 -2.72 -4.32
CA ARG A 102 -3.06 -4.05 -4.49
C ARG A 102 -2.03 -5.16 -4.23
N ASN A 103 -0.79 -4.96 -4.68
CA ASN A 103 0.29 -5.92 -4.49
C ASN A 103 0.59 -6.19 -3.01
N HIS A 104 0.53 -5.20 -2.12
CA HIS A 104 0.69 -5.40 -0.68
C HIS A 104 -0.39 -6.33 -0.12
N SER A 105 -1.64 -6.14 -0.51
CA SER A 105 -2.75 -7.02 -0.11
C SER A 105 -2.56 -8.45 -0.63
N GLU A 106 -2.18 -8.60 -1.90
CA GLU A 106 -1.95 -9.91 -2.52
C GLU A 106 -0.78 -10.66 -1.87
N GLN A 107 0.31 -9.96 -1.52
CA GLN A 107 1.43 -10.54 -0.78
C GLN A 107 1.01 -10.99 0.63
N TYR A 108 0.25 -10.14 1.35
CA TYR A 108 -0.28 -10.51 2.65
C TYR A 108 -1.16 -11.76 2.58
N LEU A 109 -2.05 -11.87 1.60
CA LEU A 109 -2.89 -13.05 1.41
C LEU A 109 -2.07 -14.30 1.07
N ALA A 110 -1.01 -14.16 0.27
CA ALA A 110 -0.08 -15.24 -0.03
C ALA A 110 0.63 -15.74 1.24
N GLU A 111 1.13 -14.84 2.07
CA GLU A 111 1.73 -15.18 3.37
C GLU A 111 0.74 -15.92 4.27
N LYS A 112 -0.54 -15.47 4.31
CA LYS A 112 -1.59 -16.12 5.12
C LYS A 112 -2.02 -17.48 4.56
N THR A 113 -1.83 -17.70 3.28
CA THR A 113 -2.01 -19.01 2.64
C THR A 113 -0.86 -19.95 3.04
N GLU A 114 0.37 -19.45 2.93
CA GLU A 114 1.57 -20.26 3.22
C GLU A 114 1.69 -20.65 4.71
N ASP A 115 1.30 -19.75 5.62
CA ASP A 115 1.34 -19.99 7.07
C ASP A 115 0.15 -20.83 7.60
N GLY A 116 -0.79 -21.22 6.72
CA GLY A 116 -1.98 -22.01 7.06
C GLY A 116 -3.12 -21.23 7.71
N THR A 117 -2.99 -19.88 7.83
CA THR A 117 -4.02 -19.04 8.46
C THR A 117 -5.32 -19.08 7.66
N LEU A 118 -5.27 -19.03 6.32
CA LEU A 118 -6.48 -19.09 5.50
C LEU A 118 -7.13 -20.48 5.53
N GLU A 119 -6.36 -21.55 5.62
CA GLU A 119 -6.89 -22.91 5.79
C GLU A 119 -7.62 -23.05 7.15
N ALA A 120 -7.02 -22.53 8.23
CA ALA A 120 -7.66 -22.51 9.53
C ALA A 120 -8.93 -21.64 9.56
N LEU A 121 -8.95 -20.54 8.81
CA LEU A 121 -10.14 -19.70 8.64
C LEU A 121 -11.25 -20.45 7.90
N ALA A 122 -10.92 -21.18 6.83
CA ALA A 122 -11.88 -21.96 6.05
C ALA A 122 -12.65 -22.97 6.92
N GLU A 123 -12.04 -23.49 7.98
CA GLU A 123 -12.71 -24.36 8.94
C GLU A 123 -13.77 -23.67 9.81
N LEU A 124 -13.74 -22.33 9.89
CA LEU A 124 -14.65 -21.51 10.73
C LEU A 124 -15.78 -20.83 9.93
N ILE A 125 -15.67 -20.82 8.62
CA ILE A 125 -16.60 -20.13 7.73
C ILE A 125 -17.49 -21.12 6.96
N GLU A 126 -18.59 -20.60 6.42
CA GLU A 126 -19.48 -21.28 5.51
C GLU A 126 -19.32 -20.71 4.09
N GLY A 127 -18.99 -21.57 3.14
CA GLY A 127 -18.68 -21.16 1.76
C GLY A 127 -17.28 -20.58 1.60
N ASP A 128 -17.12 -19.76 0.56
CA ASP A 128 -15.83 -19.21 0.17
C ASP A 128 -15.62 -17.81 0.73
N LEU A 129 -14.37 -17.44 1.00
CA LEU A 129 -13.96 -16.07 1.24
C LEU A 129 -14.05 -15.27 -0.06
N ILE A 130 -14.87 -14.21 -0.07
CA ILE A 130 -15.02 -13.36 -1.26
C ILE A 130 -14.18 -12.12 -1.09
N ILE A 131 -13.25 -11.89 -2.02
CA ILE A 131 -12.32 -10.74 -2.00
C ILE A 131 -12.59 -9.85 -3.21
N ARG A 132 -12.78 -8.55 -2.97
CA ARG A 132 -13.00 -7.55 -4.02
C ARG A 132 -12.11 -6.34 -3.83
N TYR A 133 -11.57 -5.82 -4.92
CA TYR A 133 -10.69 -4.66 -4.97
C TYR A 133 -11.43 -3.47 -5.58
N PHE A 134 -11.28 -2.31 -4.96
CA PHE A 134 -11.93 -1.06 -5.37
C PHE A 134 -10.94 0.08 -5.40
N ASP A 135 -11.00 0.88 -6.45
CA ASP A 135 -10.28 2.12 -6.58
C ASP A 135 -11.15 3.29 -6.12
N GLN A 136 -10.51 4.37 -5.67
CA GLN A 136 -11.20 5.61 -5.40
C GLN A 136 -11.61 6.28 -6.72
N THR A 137 -12.87 6.68 -6.83
CA THR A 137 -13.38 7.37 -8.03
C THR A 137 -13.21 8.89 -7.98
N GLY A 138 -12.82 9.44 -6.82
CA GLY A 138 -12.74 10.89 -6.61
C GLY A 138 -14.10 11.61 -6.58
N ALA A 139 -15.18 10.83 -6.44
CA ALA A 139 -16.54 11.37 -6.35
C ALA A 139 -16.90 11.77 -4.92
#